data_8c5d7ec9cc03b53e20cfa93ddbf07e61
#
_entry.id   8c5d7ec9cc03b53e20cfa93ddbf07e61
#
_cell.length_a   1.000
_cell.length_b   1.000
_cell.length_c   1.000
_cell.angle_alpha   90.00
_cell.angle_beta   90.00
_cell.angle_gamma   90.00
#
_symmetry.space_group_name_H-M   'P 1'
#
loop_
_entity.id
_entity.type
_entity.pdbx_description
1 polymer ?
#
loop_
_entity_poly.entity_id
_entity_poly.type
_entity_poly.pdbx_seq_one_letter_code
_entity_poly.pdbx_strand_id
1 'polypeptide(L)'
;MNYEKLQFNLNAYKETGEILDGARFLIHEFELDDENFLGFGFREELEKNSILLTANGEIGDMQEVLIPRNLFDFDLTLVLNLLAHEMLHVRQKSPKMMIMDKNEREWQAYYEMLFHTNFPQIPELSDYYKNFFGEKALIYYGRMGEGSELQLKYLEQKLEVETLLKKINNSNTSTSSV
;
A
#
# COMPACT_ATOMS: atom_id res chain seq x y z
N MET A 1 13.71 3.52 14.98
CA MET A 1 14.13 4.21 13.74
C MET A 1 14.30 5.70 14.00
N ASN A 2 15.38 6.34 13.51
CA ASN A 2 15.53 7.80 13.62
C ASN A 2 14.95 8.47 12.37
N TYR A 3 13.79 9.10 12.50
CA TYR A 3 13.04 9.73 11.41
C TYR A 3 13.81 10.88 10.74
N GLU A 4 14.59 11.65 11.49
CA GLU A 4 15.42 12.74 10.94
C GLU A 4 16.52 12.18 10.01
N LYS A 5 17.19 11.09 10.42
CA LYS A 5 18.18 10.41 9.61
C LYS A 5 17.57 9.80 8.34
N LEU A 6 16.36 9.23 8.46
CA LEU A 6 15.61 8.69 7.33
C LEU A 6 15.33 9.81 6.30
N GLN A 7 14.76 10.93 6.75
CA GLN A 7 14.44 12.06 5.88
C GLN A 7 15.70 12.68 5.25
N PHE A 8 16.80 12.75 5.99
CA PHE A 8 18.08 13.22 5.46
C PHE A 8 18.58 12.34 4.29
N ASN A 9 18.54 11.01 4.46
CA ASN A 9 18.94 10.07 3.41
C ASN A 9 18.03 10.17 2.18
N LEU A 10 16.70 10.26 2.37
CA LEU A 10 15.75 10.39 1.27
C LEU A 10 15.94 11.69 0.48
N ASN A 11 16.23 12.79 1.16
CA ASN A 11 16.52 14.07 0.50
C ASN A 11 17.80 13.94 -0.37
N ALA A 12 18.81 13.22 0.08
CA ALA A 12 20.02 12.99 -0.72
C ALA A 12 19.69 12.18 -1.99
N TYR A 13 18.92 11.09 -1.90
CA TYR A 13 18.49 10.33 -3.07
C TYR A 13 17.63 11.16 -4.04
N LYS A 14 16.77 12.01 -3.51
CA LYS A 14 15.96 12.93 -4.31
C LYS A 14 16.82 13.95 -5.05
N GLU A 15 17.77 14.57 -4.38
CA GLU A 15 18.68 15.58 -4.94
C GLU A 15 19.61 14.99 -6.02
N THR A 16 20.06 13.77 -5.86
CA THR A 16 20.91 13.07 -6.85
C THR A 16 20.12 12.42 -7.97
N GLY A 17 18.77 12.33 -7.84
CA GLY A 17 17.90 11.64 -8.80
C GLY A 17 17.94 10.11 -8.70
N GLU A 18 18.53 9.56 -7.63
CA GLU A 18 18.66 8.13 -7.37
C GLU A 18 17.38 7.55 -6.71
N ILE A 19 16.23 7.80 -7.36
CA ILE A 19 14.91 7.48 -6.80
C ILE A 19 14.71 5.97 -6.57
N LEU A 20 15.22 5.11 -7.48
CA LEU A 20 15.12 3.65 -7.33
C LEU A 20 15.92 3.15 -6.12
N ASP A 21 17.08 3.71 -5.88
CA ASP A 21 17.93 3.34 -4.73
C ASP A 21 17.33 3.87 -3.42
N GLY A 22 16.72 5.06 -3.44
CA GLY A 22 15.94 5.58 -2.31
C GLY A 22 14.72 4.70 -1.99
N ALA A 23 14.00 4.18 -2.99
CA ALA A 23 12.91 3.24 -2.78
C ALA A 23 13.41 1.90 -2.22
N ARG A 24 14.56 1.39 -2.73
CA ARG A 24 15.20 0.17 -2.21
C ARG A 24 15.66 0.36 -0.77
N PHE A 25 16.22 1.51 -0.43
CA PHE A 25 16.57 1.87 0.94
C PHE A 25 15.35 1.81 1.86
N LEU A 26 14.19 2.34 1.44
CA LEU A 26 12.96 2.30 2.23
C LEU A 26 12.47 0.88 2.48
N ILE A 27 12.37 0.02 1.46
CA ILE A 27 11.89 -1.35 1.68
C ILE A 27 12.83 -2.13 2.61
N HIS A 28 14.13 -1.88 2.56
CA HIS A 28 15.09 -2.50 3.47
C HIS A 28 14.97 -1.98 4.91
N GLU A 29 14.91 -0.66 5.10
CA GLU A 29 14.76 -0.04 6.44
C GLU A 29 13.45 -0.41 7.14
N PHE A 30 12.39 -0.70 6.36
CA PHE A 30 11.06 -1.09 6.86
C PHE A 30 10.80 -2.60 6.74
N GLU A 31 11.83 -3.41 6.51
CA GLU A 31 11.73 -4.88 6.48
C GLU A 31 10.63 -5.39 5.53
N LEU A 32 10.47 -4.73 4.38
CA LEU A 32 9.51 -5.11 3.33
C LEU A 32 10.11 -6.06 2.29
N ASP A 33 11.42 -6.35 2.37
CA ASP A 33 12.11 -7.22 1.42
C ASP A 33 11.41 -8.56 1.24
N ASP A 34 11.37 -9.05 0.00
CA ASP A 34 10.79 -10.34 -0.35
C ASP A 34 11.62 -11.04 -1.41
N GLU A 35 11.76 -12.37 -1.31
CA GLU A 35 12.54 -13.17 -2.24
C GLU A 35 11.99 -13.16 -3.68
N ASN A 36 10.69 -12.85 -3.84
CA ASN A 36 10.04 -12.74 -5.14
C ASN A 36 10.15 -11.34 -5.77
N PHE A 37 10.83 -10.41 -5.10
CA PHE A 37 11.08 -9.06 -5.59
C PHE A 37 12.29 -9.02 -6.53
N LEU A 38 12.08 -8.64 -7.80
CA LEU A 38 13.13 -8.50 -8.80
C LEU A 38 13.89 -7.18 -8.67
N GLY A 39 13.17 -6.09 -8.37
CA GLY A 39 13.71 -4.74 -8.27
C GLY A 39 12.69 -3.67 -8.57
N PHE A 40 13.12 -2.42 -8.56
CA PHE A 40 12.32 -1.28 -8.98
C PHE A 40 12.61 -0.88 -10.42
N GLY A 41 11.55 -0.49 -11.15
CA GLY A 41 11.63 0.17 -12.45
C GLY A 41 10.87 1.50 -12.43
N PHE A 42 11.06 2.33 -13.47
CA PHE A 42 10.30 3.55 -13.63
C PHE A 42 9.04 3.34 -14.45
N ARG A 43 7.98 4.03 -14.02
CA ARG A 43 6.76 4.25 -14.81
C ARG A 43 6.61 5.72 -15.15
N GLU A 44 5.72 6.04 -16.08
CA GLU A 44 5.32 7.42 -16.35
C GLU A 44 4.69 8.05 -15.12
N GLU A 45 5.03 9.32 -14.88
CA GLU A 45 4.40 10.14 -13.84
C GLU A 45 2.95 10.41 -14.23
N LEU A 46 2.10 10.43 -13.21
CA LEU A 46 0.72 10.89 -13.34
C LEU A 46 0.66 12.42 -13.16
N GLU A 47 -0.56 12.96 -13.05
CA GLU A 47 -0.77 14.35 -12.69
C GLU A 47 -0.09 14.67 -11.34
N LYS A 48 0.32 15.93 -11.15
CA LYS A 48 1.16 16.40 -10.04
C LYS A 48 0.72 15.93 -8.64
N ASN A 49 -0.57 15.73 -8.42
CA ASN A 49 -1.13 15.32 -7.13
C ASN A 49 -1.58 13.85 -7.09
N SER A 50 -1.17 13.07 -8.07
CA SER A 50 -1.53 11.64 -8.18
C SER A 50 -0.29 10.78 -8.18
N ILE A 51 -0.31 9.74 -7.37
CA ILE A 51 0.76 8.75 -7.26
C ILE A 51 0.19 7.36 -7.49
N LEU A 52 0.91 6.55 -8.25
CA LEU A 52 0.58 5.15 -8.48
C LEU A 52 1.86 4.33 -8.54
N LEU A 53 1.89 3.23 -7.82
CA LEU A 53 2.90 2.17 -7.92
C LEU A 53 2.24 0.92 -8.52
N THR A 54 3.03 -0.03 -8.99
CA THR A 54 2.47 -1.27 -9.57
C THR A 54 3.47 -2.42 -9.50
N ALA A 55 3.10 -3.51 -8.82
CA ALA A 55 3.84 -4.77 -8.90
C ALA A 55 3.55 -5.47 -10.24
N ASN A 56 4.53 -5.47 -11.13
CA ASN A 56 4.47 -5.95 -12.50
C ASN A 56 5.17 -7.30 -12.65
N GLY A 57 4.50 -8.25 -13.28
CA GLY A 57 4.95 -9.63 -13.50
C GLY A 57 3.78 -10.60 -13.44
N GLU A 58 3.93 -11.77 -14.06
CA GLU A 58 2.94 -12.84 -14.01
C GLU A 58 2.91 -13.49 -12.62
N ILE A 59 1.82 -14.20 -12.32
CA ILE A 59 1.72 -14.99 -11.08
C ILE A 59 2.67 -16.18 -11.16
N GLY A 60 3.49 -16.37 -10.14
CA GLY A 60 4.53 -17.40 -10.08
C GLY A 60 5.91 -16.92 -10.50
N ASP A 61 6.03 -15.76 -11.15
CA ASP A 61 7.30 -15.16 -11.54
C ASP A 61 7.76 -14.10 -10.54
N MET A 62 9.03 -13.74 -10.61
CA MET A 62 9.56 -12.58 -9.88
C MET A 62 8.89 -11.29 -10.33
N GLN A 63 8.66 -10.39 -9.40
CA GLN A 63 7.92 -9.15 -9.63
C GLN A 63 8.85 -7.93 -9.64
N GLU A 64 8.72 -7.09 -10.63
CA GLU A 64 9.27 -5.73 -10.64
C GLU A 64 8.24 -4.75 -10.09
N VAL A 65 8.64 -3.81 -9.23
CA VAL A 65 7.75 -2.74 -8.76
C VAL A 65 8.03 -1.45 -9.52
N LEU A 66 7.06 -0.98 -10.27
CA LEU A 66 7.16 0.25 -11.05
C LEU A 66 6.75 1.45 -10.22
N ILE A 67 7.65 2.45 -10.13
CA ILE A 67 7.46 3.68 -9.34
C ILE A 67 7.65 4.93 -10.21
N PRO A 68 6.97 6.06 -9.91
CA PRO A 68 7.18 7.31 -10.64
C PRO A 68 8.48 8.00 -10.17
N ARG A 69 9.08 8.84 -11.05
CA ARG A 69 10.30 9.59 -10.71
C ARG A 69 10.09 10.62 -9.60
N ASN A 70 8.87 11.15 -9.47
CA ASN A 70 8.47 12.09 -8.43
C ASN A 70 7.99 11.42 -7.12
N LEU A 71 8.34 10.15 -6.88
CA LEU A 71 7.91 9.38 -5.71
C LEU A 71 8.11 10.16 -4.39
N PHE A 72 9.26 10.80 -4.21
CA PHE A 72 9.61 11.53 -2.98
C PHE A 72 9.12 12.99 -2.94
N ASP A 73 8.23 13.39 -3.85
CA ASP A 73 7.47 14.64 -3.75
C ASP A 73 6.20 14.46 -2.89
N PHE A 74 5.82 13.22 -2.61
CA PHE A 74 4.66 12.86 -1.80
C PHE A 74 5.04 12.66 -0.32
N ASP A 75 4.03 12.71 0.54
CA ASP A 75 4.18 12.43 1.96
C ASP A 75 4.80 11.05 2.19
N LEU A 76 5.81 10.98 3.07
CA LEU A 76 6.58 9.76 3.30
C LEU A 76 5.69 8.63 3.86
N THR A 77 4.73 8.95 4.73
CA THR A 77 3.80 7.95 5.27
C THR A 77 2.96 7.33 4.16
N LEU A 78 2.47 8.15 3.22
CA LEU A 78 1.76 7.65 2.04
C LEU A 78 2.66 6.77 1.17
N VAL A 79 3.88 7.21 0.88
CA VAL A 79 4.86 6.45 0.08
C VAL A 79 5.15 5.08 0.70
N LEU A 80 5.38 5.03 2.02
CA LEU A 80 5.63 3.79 2.74
C LEU A 80 4.45 2.82 2.67
N ASN A 81 3.23 3.33 2.85
CA ASN A 81 2.02 2.51 2.74
C ASN A 81 1.80 1.98 1.31
N LEU A 82 2.08 2.79 0.29
CA LEU A 82 2.01 2.34 -1.10
C LEU A 82 3.10 1.30 -1.42
N LEU A 83 4.32 1.49 -0.93
CA LEU A 83 5.38 0.48 -1.07
C LEU A 83 4.99 -0.84 -0.38
N ALA A 84 4.46 -0.80 0.84
CA ALA A 84 3.98 -1.98 1.56
C ALA A 84 2.85 -2.69 0.79
N HIS A 85 1.92 -1.94 0.20
CA HIS A 85 0.86 -2.46 -0.67
C HIS A 85 1.43 -3.24 -1.86
N GLU A 86 2.39 -2.67 -2.60
CA GLU A 86 2.99 -3.35 -3.74
C GLU A 86 3.88 -4.53 -3.33
N MET A 87 4.61 -4.42 -2.21
CA MET A 87 5.40 -5.54 -1.69
C MET A 87 4.51 -6.69 -1.20
N LEU A 88 3.28 -6.40 -0.74
CA LEU A 88 2.31 -7.46 -0.49
C LEU A 88 1.87 -8.13 -1.80
N HIS A 89 1.66 -7.38 -2.90
CA HIS A 89 1.41 -7.98 -4.20
C HIS A 89 2.56 -8.85 -4.70
N VAL A 90 3.82 -8.45 -4.44
CA VAL A 90 5.00 -9.29 -4.71
C VAL A 90 4.88 -10.64 -4.02
N ARG A 91 4.54 -10.67 -2.72
CA ARG A 91 4.31 -11.91 -1.94
C ARG A 91 3.15 -12.73 -2.46
N GLN A 92 2.00 -12.09 -2.72
CA GLN A 92 0.77 -12.74 -3.18
C GLN A 92 0.93 -13.46 -4.51
N LYS A 93 1.78 -12.93 -5.39
CA LYS A 93 2.09 -13.51 -6.70
C LYS A 93 3.22 -14.54 -6.65
N SER A 94 3.92 -14.68 -5.52
CA SER A 94 5.03 -15.63 -5.37
C SER A 94 4.56 -17.09 -5.52
N PRO A 95 5.44 -18.02 -5.93
CA PRO A 95 5.14 -19.45 -5.98
C PRO A 95 4.65 -20.05 -4.66
N LYS A 96 4.96 -19.39 -3.53
CA LYS A 96 4.54 -19.84 -2.19
C LYS A 96 3.10 -19.48 -1.84
N MET A 97 2.58 -18.35 -2.36
CA MET A 97 1.21 -17.89 -2.04
C MET A 97 0.23 -18.09 -3.20
N MET A 98 0.60 -17.69 -4.41
CA MET A 98 -0.17 -17.85 -5.67
C MET A 98 -1.65 -17.48 -5.51
N ILE A 99 -1.97 -16.31 -4.99
CA ILE A 99 -3.35 -15.84 -4.90
C ILE A 99 -3.83 -15.47 -6.31
N MET A 100 -4.72 -16.29 -6.89
CA MET A 100 -5.13 -16.16 -8.29
C MET A 100 -6.15 -15.05 -8.51
N ASP A 101 -7.09 -14.85 -7.59
CA ASP A 101 -8.12 -13.83 -7.73
C ASP A 101 -7.57 -12.43 -7.52
N LYS A 102 -7.76 -11.55 -8.52
CA LYS A 102 -7.28 -10.17 -8.46
C LYS A 102 -7.97 -9.37 -7.35
N ASN A 103 -9.28 -9.55 -7.16
CA ASN A 103 -10.03 -8.79 -6.18
C ASN A 103 -9.64 -9.18 -4.76
N GLU A 104 -9.31 -10.47 -4.56
CA GLU A 104 -8.76 -10.95 -3.29
C GLU A 104 -7.40 -10.32 -2.99
N ARG A 105 -6.49 -10.25 -3.97
CA ARG A 105 -5.17 -9.59 -3.79
C ARG A 105 -5.32 -8.13 -3.40
N GLU A 106 -6.14 -7.38 -4.15
CA GLU A 106 -6.39 -5.97 -3.88
C GLU A 106 -7.06 -5.74 -2.53
N TRP A 107 -8.06 -6.57 -2.18
CA TRP A 107 -8.69 -6.52 -0.87
C TRP A 107 -7.67 -6.64 0.26
N GLN A 108 -6.83 -7.66 0.21
CA GLN A 108 -5.81 -7.88 1.23
C GLN A 108 -4.80 -6.73 1.29
N ALA A 109 -4.40 -6.19 0.13
CA ALA A 109 -3.41 -5.11 0.07
C ALA A 109 -3.97 -3.78 0.61
N TYR A 110 -5.23 -3.44 0.32
CA TYR A 110 -5.87 -2.28 0.94
C TYR A 110 -6.17 -2.50 2.42
N TYR A 111 -6.57 -3.70 2.83
CA TYR A 111 -6.74 -4.05 4.25
C TYR A 111 -5.43 -3.86 5.01
N GLU A 112 -4.31 -4.28 4.43
CA GLU A 112 -2.97 -4.08 5.02
C GLU A 112 -2.64 -2.60 5.25
N MET A 113 -2.97 -1.70 4.31
CA MET A 113 -2.78 -0.25 4.49
C MET A 113 -3.60 0.34 5.64
N LEU A 114 -4.66 -0.32 6.08
CA LEU A 114 -5.53 0.14 7.16
C LEU A 114 -5.12 -0.41 8.53
N PHE A 115 -4.60 -1.65 8.57
CA PHE A 115 -4.43 -2.41 9.81
C PHE A 115 -3.02 -2.93 10.06
N HIS A 116 -2.11 -2.85 9.09
CA HIS A 116 -0.68 -3.22 9.18
C HIS A 116 -0.45 -4.59 9.81
N THR A 117 -1.20 -5.62 9.38
CA THR A 117 -1.15 -6.97 9.96
C THR A 117 0.10 -7.74 9.55
N ASN A 118 0.62 -7.49 8.33
CA ASN A 118 1.85 -8.11 7.83
C ASN A 118 3.08 -7.21 8.05
N PHE A 119 2.88 -5.90 8.06
CA PHE A 119 3.95 -4.89 8.16
C PHE A 119 3.67 -3.89 9.31
N PRO A 120 3.68 -4.36 10.58
CA PRO A 120 3.31 -3.52 11.73
C PRO A 120 4.27 -2.35 11.98
N GLN A 121 5.43 -2.33 11.33
CA GLN A 121 6.42 -1.26 11.40
C GLN A 121 6.09 -0.06 10.48
N ILE A 122 5.12 -0.21 9.55
CA ILE A 122 4.68 0.88 8.67
C ILE A 122 3.84 1.88 9.48
N PRO A 123 4.10 3.21 9.36
CA PRO A 123 3.34 4.20 10.08
C PRO A 123 1.90 4.31 9.59
N GLU A 124 0.98 4.60 10.52
CA GLU A 124 -0.43 4.75 10.21
C GLU A 124 -0.70 5.93 9.28
N LEU A 125 -1.60 5.73 8.33
CA LEU A 125 -2.13 6.77 7.45
C LEU A 125 -2.99 7.77 8.22
N SER A 126 -3.11 8.99 7.67
CA SER A 126 -4.09 9.96 8.14
C SER A 126 -5.53 9.45 7.93
N ASP A 127 -6.49 9.99 8.67
CA ASP A 127 -7.92 9.64 8.52
C ASP A 127 -8.44 9.86 7.11
N TYR A 128 -7.93 10.89 6.41
CA TYR A 128 -8.24 11.13 5.00
C TYR A 128 -7.86 9.93 4.12
N TYR A 129 -6.62 9.45 4.22
CA TYR A 129 -6.16 8.30 3.44
C TYR A 129 -6.77 6.99 3.91
N LYS A 130 -6.99 6.80 5.23
CA LYS A 130 -7.73 5.64 5.74
C LYS A 130 -9.14 5.56 5.16
N ASN A 131 -9.86 6.70 5.08
CA ASN A 131 -11.17 6.73 4.44
C ASN A 131 -11.08 6.38 2.96
N PHE A 132 -10.16 7.01 2.21
CA PHE A 132 -9.97 6.76 0.78
C PHE A 132 -9.64 5.29 0.47
N PHE A 133 -8.66 4.70 1.17
CA PHE A 133 -8.26 3.31 0.93
C PHE A 133 -9.25 2.30 1.50
N GLY A 134 -9.97 2.65 2.57
CA GLY A 134 -11.06 1.83 3.10
C GLY A 134 -12.24 1.71 2.12
N GLU A 135 -12.62 2.79 1.45
CA GLU A 135 -13.61 2.75 0.37
C GLU A 135 -13.12 1.88 -0.82
N LYS A 136 -11.83 1.97 -1.18
CA LYS A 136 -11.23 1.10 -2.20
C LYS A 136 -11.29 -0.38 -1.79
N ALA A 137 -10.94 -0.69 -0.55
CA ALA A 137 -11.05 -2.06 -0.01
C ALA A 137 -12.47 -2.60 -0.19
N LEU A 138 -13.50 -1.87 0.24
CA LEU A 138 -14.90 -2.30 0.12
C LEU A 138 -15.35 -2.50 -1.33
N ILE A 139 -14.84 -1.70 -2.28
CA ILE A 139 -15.10 -1.90 -3.72
C ILE A 139 -14.54 -3.26 -4.17
N TYR A 140 -13.31 -3.61 -3.81
CA TYR A 140 -12.72 -4.90 -4.19
C TYR A 140 -13.38 -6.06 -3.46
N TYR A 141 -13.76 -5.90 -2.19
CA TYR A 141 -14.60 -6.88 -1.50
C TYR A 141 -15.92 -7.17 -2.26
N GLY A 142 -16.62 -6.12 -2.69
CA GLY A 142 -17.83 -6.27 -3.48
C GLY A 142 -17.62 -7.02 -4.80
N ARG A 143 -16.46 -6.82 -5.45
CA ARG A 143 -16.09 -7.48 -6.72
C ARG A 143 -15.75 -8.96 -6.59
N MET A 144 -15.54 -9.50 -5.39
CA MET A 144 -15.37 -10.94 -5.16
C MET A 144 -16.64 -11.74 -5.45
N GLY A 145 -17.79 -11.07 -5.62
CA GLY A 145 -19.08 -11.69 -5.91
C GLY A 145 -19.95 -11.85 -4.66
N GLU A 146 -21.21 -11.42 -4.75
CA GLU A 146 -22.15 -11.44 -3.63
C GLU A 146 -22.36 -12.88 -3.10
N GLY A 147 -22.12 -13.06 -1.80
CA GLY A 147 -22.26 -14.36 -1.13
C GLY A 147 -21.22 -15.43 -1.52
N SER A 148 -20.14 -15.05 -2.23
CA SER A 148 -19.07 -16.00 -2.62
C SER A 148 -18.29 -16.51 -1.40
N GLU A 149 -17.59 -17.62 -1.60
CA GLU A 149 -16.67 -18.19 -0.58
C GLU A 149 -15.60 -17.17 -0.16
N LEU A 150 -15.11 -16.34 -1.10
CA LEU A 150 -14.14 -15.29 -0.80
C LEU A 150 -14.74 -14.21 0.10
N GLN A 151 -15.97 -13.76 -0.16
CA GLN A 151 -16.63 -12.80 0.73
C GLN A 151 -16.89 -13.39 2.11
N LEU A 152 -17.28 -14.64 2.20
CA LEU A 152 -17.44 -15.33 3.49
C LEU A 152 -16.12 -15.46 4.24
N LYS A 153 -15.03 -15.76 3.56
CA LYS A 153 -13.68 -15.85 4.12
C LYS A 153 -13.24 -14.53 4.78
N TYR A 154 -13.58 -13.39 4.20
CA TYR A 154 -13.14 -12.06 4.64
C TYR A 154 -14.23 -11.24 5.36
N LEU A 155 -15.34 -11.87 5.79
CA LEU A 155 -16.48 -11.17 6.37
C LEU A 155 -16.11 -10.39 7.64
N GLU A 156 -15.32 -10.97 8.54
CA GLU A 156 -14.88 -10.32 9.79
C GLU A 156 -14.03 -9.08 9.49
N GLN A 157 -13.04 -9.21 8.62
CA GLN A 157 -12.20 -8.10 8.20
C GLN A 157 -13.01 -6.98 7.51
N LYS A 158 -14.02 -7.34 6.72
CA LYS A 158 -14.94 -6.36 6.11
C LYS A 158 -15.67 -5.55 7.18
N LEU A 159 -16.13 -6.16 8.25
CA LEU A 159 -16.78 -5.49 9.37
C LEU A 159 -15.81 -4.55 10.12
N GLU A 160 -14.54 -4.92 10.23
CA GLU A 160 -13.50 -4.05 10.81
C GLU A 160 -13.30 -2.79 9.96
N VAL A 161 -13.20 -2.93 8.63
CA VAL A 161 -13.09 -1.78 7.70
C VAL A 161 -14.31 -0.87 7.82
N GLU A 162 -15.52 -1.41 7.79
CA GLU A 162 -16.75 -0.62 7.95
C GLU A 162 -16.81 0.13 9.29
N THR A 163 -16.36 -0.52 10.35
CA THR A 163 -16.30 0.08 11.70
C THR A 163 -15.31 1.23 11.74
N LEU A 164 -14.11 1.06 11.15
CA LEU A 164 -13.11 2.10 11.04
C LEU A 164 -13.65 3.32 10.27
N LEU A 165 -14.26 3.11 9.11
CA LEU A 165 -14.83 4.19 8.29
C LEU A 165 -15.95 4.95 9.02
N LYS A 166 -16.83 4.25 9.72
CA LYS A 166 -17.88 4.87 10.55
C LYS A 166 -17.27 5.75 11.65
N LYS A 167 -16.21 5.28 12.32
CA LYS A 167 -15.52 6.04 13.37
C LYS A 167 -14.92 7.34 12.82
N ILE A 168 -14.20 7.27 11.69
CA ILE A 168 -13.57 8.42 11.03
C ILE A 168 -14.64 9.46 10.63
N ASN A 169 -15.74 9.02 10.00
CA ASN A 169 -16.79 9.91 9.53
C ASN A 169 -17.53 10.61 10.69
N ASN A 170 -17.76 9.92 11.81
CA ASN A 170 -18.37 10.51 13.00
C ASN A 170 -17.48 11.55 13.67
N SER A 171 -16.16 11.35 13.67
CA SER A 171 -15.17 12.31 14.23
C SER A 171 -15.15 13.60 13.41
N ASN A 172 -15.27 13.51 12.08
CA ASN A 172 -15.26 14.67 11.18
C ASN A 172 -16.55 15.53 11.29
N THR A 173 -17.70 14.90 11.57
CA THR A 173 -18.96 15.62 11.79
C THR A 173 -18.99 16.39 13.11
N SER A 174 -18.30 15.90 14.14
CA SER A 174 -18.22 16.56 15.46
C SER A 174 -17.34 17.81 15.47
N THR A 175 -16.36 17.91 14.58
CA THR A 175 -15.44 19.07 14.46
C THR A 175 -16.00 20.21 13.59
N SER A 176 -17.04 19.95 12.80
CA SER A 176 -17.67 20.97 11.93
C SER A 176 -18.82 21.74 12.60
N SER A 177 -19.09 21.50 13.90
CA SER A 177 -20.24 22.07 14.65
C SER A 177 -19.83 23.08 15.71
N VAL A 178 -18.62 23.68 15.64
CA VAL A 178 -18.12 24.71 16.58
C VAL A 178 -17.88 26.03 15.84
#